data_ec9487ae492ff3c3380cd51e3f4fb458
#
_entry.id   ec9487ae492ff3c3380cd51e3f4fb458
#
_cell.length_a   1.000
_cell.length_b   1.000
_cell.length_c   1.000
_cell.angle_alpha   90.00
_cell.angle_beta   90.00
_cell.angle_gamma   90.00
#
_symmetry.space_group_name_H-M   'P 1'
#
loop_
_entity.id
_entity.type
_entity.pdbx_description
1 polymer ?
#
loop_
_entity_poly.entity_id
_entity_poly.type
_entity_poly.pdbx_seq_one_letter_code
_entity_poly.pdbx_strand_id
1 'polypeptide(L)'
;MQEKYELEQLMELVQTKQFRKLRSILMEMNEVDVAEFLDELGPEETILVFRLLPKEQAAEVFAELEDSDDQERLINALNDKELREVLDELYLDDTVDVIEDMPANVVSRILRNSDPASRSQINQLLNYPKDSAGSIMTTEYVFLHPDATVEESFARIRKEGMDKETIYTCYVTQNRVLLGVVTVRRLLLSAYETKIRDIMETNVLSVNTHDDKEDVAQMLNKYDLSAIPVVDGDNRLVGIVTFDDAMDVIEEETTEDFEKMAAILPSDKPYLKTGVFETWRSRIPWLMLLMLSATFTGIIITKFESALAACVVLTSFIPMLSGTGGNSGSQSSVAVIRALSLDEIDFSDLIAVVWKESRVAVLCGVCLACAN
;
A
#
# COMPACT_ATOMS: atom_id res chain seq x y z
N MET A 1 -18.59 -5.26 22.84
CA MET A 1 -18.75 -3.84 22.49
C MET A 1 -17.76 -3.12 23.36
N GLN A 2 -16.54 -2.92 22.87
CA GLN A 2 -15.59 -2.00 23.51
C GLN A 2 -16.24 -0.63 23.43
N GLU A 3 -16.41 0.04 24.57
CA GLU A 3 -16.78 1.46 24.58
C GLU A 3 -15.68 2.19 23.81
N LYS A 4 -16.01 2.69 22.64
CA LYS A 4 -15.12 3.56 21.87
C LYS A 4 -14.90 4.77 22.77
N TYR A 5 -13.73 4.88 23.36
CA TYR A 5 -13.37 6.08 24.13
C TYR A 5 -13.49 7.26 23.18
N GLU A 6 -14.33 8.23 23.56
CA GLU A 6 -14.51 9.40 22.72
C GLU A 6 -13.17 10.15 22.67
N LEU A 7 -12.70 10.50 21.48
CA LEU A 7 -11.46 11.25 21.24
C LEU A 7 -11.34 12.48 22.19
N GLU A 8 -12.47 13.16 22.41
CA GLU A 8 -12.55 14.30 23.32
C GLU A 8 -12.14 13.96 24.77
N GLN A 9 -12.44 12.75 25.25
CA GLN A 9 -12.05 12.33 26.61
C GLN A 9 -10.54 12.07 26.70
N LEU A 10 -9.93 11.48 25.67
CA LEU A 10 -8.49 11.27 25.61
C LEU A 10 -7.76 12.61 25.54
N MET A 11 -8.22 13.53 24.71
CA MET A 11 -7.70 14.90 24.62
C MET A 11 -7.80 15.66 25.95
N GLU A 12 -8.91 15.53 26.69
CA GLU A 12 -9.05 16.13 28.03
C GLU A 12 -8.01 15.54 29.02
N LEU A 13 -7.74 14.22 28.96
CA LEU A 13 -6.74 13.59 29.81
C LEU A 13 -5.31 14.08 29.50
N VAL A 14 -4.98 14.33 28.24
CA VAL A 14 -3.70 14.94 27.84
C VAL A 14 -3.60 16.36 28.38
N GLN A 15 -4.60 17.22 28.14
CA GLN A 15 -4.64 18.60 28.59
C GLN A 15 -4.58 18.73 30.12
N THR A 16 -5.28 17.84 30.82
CA THR A 16 -5.30 17.83 32.33
C THR A 16 -4.11 17.08 32.92
N LYS A 17 -3.19 16.55 32.07
CA LYS A 17 -1.96 15.80 32.45
C LYS A 17 -2.26 14.58 33.32
N GLN A 18 -3.39 13.91 33.10
CA GLN A 18 -3.76 12.70 33.83
C GLN A 18 -3.12 11.43 33.20
N PHE A 19 -1.80 11.45 33.02
CA PHE A 19 -1.05 10.43 32.28
C PHE A 19 -1.17 9.01 32.80
N ARG A 20 -1.40 8.81 34.10
CA ARG A 20 -1.62 7.45 34.65
C ARG A 20 -2.93 6.84 34.15
N LYS A 21 -3.99 7.65 34.09
CA LYS A 21 -5.29 7.21 33.61
C LYS A 21 -5.26 7.02 32.08
N LEU A 22 -4.65 7.97 31.38
CA LEU A 22 -4.44 7.89 29.94
C LEU A 22 -3.70 6.59 29.57
N ARG A 23 -2.55 6.32 30.18
CA ARG A 23 -1.79 5.09 29.95
C ARG A 23 -2.62 3.83 30.16
N SER A 24 -3.43 3.76 31.23
CA SER A 24 -4.27 2.59 31.47
C SER A 24 -5.31 2.37 30.38
N ILE A 25 -5.80 3.44 29.77
CA ILE A 25 -6.76 3.38 28.66
C ILE A 25 -6.04 2.94 27.37
N LEU A 26 -4.91 3.58 27.03
CA LEU A 26 -4.15 3.28 25.82
C LEU A 26 -3.69 1.82 25.78
N MET A 27 -3.33 1.22 26.92
CA MET A 27 -2.95 -0.20 27.02
C MET A 27 -4.12 -1.17 26.77
N GLU A 28 -5.35 -0.73 26.78
CA GLU A 28 -6.55 -1.52 26.49
C GLU A 28 -7.14 -1.22 25.11
N MET A 29 -6.61 -0.21 24.41
CA MET A 29 -7.01 0.17 23.06
C MET A 29 -6.27 -0.68 22.02
N ASN A 30 -6.85 -0.80 20.83
CA ASN A 30 -6.18 -1.35 19.67
C ASN A 30 -5.11 -0.37 19.18
N GLU A 31 -4.03 -0.89 18.63
CA GLU A 31 -2.85 -0.14 18.21
C GLU A 31 -3.18 0.89 17.13
N VAL A 32 -4.03 0.52 16.16
CA VAL A 32 -4.55 1.43 15.12
C VAL A 32 -5.32 2.60 15.73
N ASP A 33 -6.25 2.34 16.69
CA ASP A 33 -7.01 3.40 17.39
C ASP A 33 -6.07 4.33 18.18
N VAL A 34 -4.94 3.82 18.67
CA VAL A 34 -3.92 4.64 19.38
C VAL A 34 -3.12 5.48 18.39
N ALA A 35 -2.76 4.95 17.23
CA ALA A 35 -2.08 5.69 16.16
C ALA A 35 -2.97 6.84 15.65
N GLU A 36 -4.24 6.57 15.32
CA GLU A 36 -5.23 7.61 14.96
C GLU A 36 -5.32 8.71 16.04
N PHE A 37 -5.30 8.33 17.31
CA PHE A 37 -5.31 9.29 18.40
C PHE A 37 -4.03 10.15 18.45
N LEU A 38 -2.86 9.55 18.18
CA LEU A 38 -1.59 10.28 18.16
C LEU A 38 -1.54 11.29 17.01
N ASP A 39 -2.13 10.97 15.86
CA ASP A 39 -2.20 11.87 14.69
C ASP A 39 -3.03 13.13 14.93
N GLU A 40 -4.00 13.07 15.86
CA GLU A 40 -4.80 14.23 16.26
C GLU A 40 -4.10 15.14 17.30
N LEU A 41 -2.95 14.70 17.83
CA LEU A 41 -2.20 15.45 18.83
C LEU A 41 -1.22 16.44 18.21
N GLY A 42 -0.85 17.46 18.99
CA GLY A 42 0.26 18.33 18.60
C GLY A 42 1.62 17.62 18.77
N PRO A 43 2.68 18.03 18.03
CA PRO A 43 3.97 17.33 17.98
C PRO A 43 4.63 17.05 19.34
N GLU A 44 4.48 17.96 20.31
CA GLU A 44 5.04 17.76 21.65
C GLU A 44 4.22 16.75 22.47
N GLU A 45 2.89 16.76 22.28
CA GLU A 45 1.95 15.88 22.97
C GLU A 45 2.08 14.44 22.43
N THR A 46 2.24 14.26 21.12
CA THR A 46 2.49 12.97 20.49
C THR A 46 3.70 12.27 21.08
N ILE A 47 4.85 12.95 21.16
CA ILE A 47 6.07 12.41 21.76
C ILE A 47 5.87 12.01 23.22
N LEU A 48 5.12 12.84 23.96
CA LEU A 48 4.90 12.60 25.38
C LEU A 48 3.97 11.43 25.61
N VAL A 49 2.90 11.30 24.81
CA VAL A 49 1.94 10.18 24.89
C VAL A 49 2.56 8.90 24.40
N PHE A 50 3.32 8.91 23.31
CA PHE A 50 4.05 7.77 22.80
C PHE A 50 4.97 7.14 23.85
N ARG A 51 5.68 7.94 24.64
CA ARG A 51 6.51 7.46 25.77
C ARG A 51 5.75 6.81 26.92
N LEU A 52 4.42 6.89 26.95
CA LEU A 52 3.60 6.21 27.95
C LEU A 52 3.34 4.73 27.59
N LEU A 53 3.46 4.39 26.32
CA LEU A 53 3.17 3.06 25.80
C LEU A 53 4.23 2.04 26.28
N PRO A 54 3.86 0.77 26.52
CA PRO A 54 4.81 -0.33 26.60
C PRO A 54 5.57 -0.46 25.28
N LYS A 55 6.78 -1.03 25.31
CA LYS A 55 7.64 -1.11 24.11
C LYS A 55 7.02 -1.93 22.98
N GLU A 56 6.36 -3.04 23.29
CA GLU A 56 5.67 -3.88 22.31
C GLU A 56 4.56 -3.07 21.63
N GLN A 57 3.65 -2.47 22.39
CA GLN A 57 2.58 -1.65 21.84
C GLN A 57 3.11 -0.39 21.14
N ALA A 58 4.21 0.19 21.62
CA ALA A 58 4.83 1.36 20.99
C ALA A 58 5.39 1.05 19.60
N ALA A 59 5.91 -0.16 19.37
CA ALA A 59 6.36 -0.59 18.05
C ALA A 59 5.19 -0.75 17.08
N GLU A 60 4.15 -1.49 17.48
CA GLU A 60 2.94 -1.67 16.66
C GLU A 60 2.26 -0.32 16.34
N VAL A 61 2.06 0.55 17.34
CA VAL A 61 1.52 1.92 17.12
C VAL A 61 2.43 2.75 16.22
N PHE A 62 3.74 2.55 16.26
CA PHE A 62 4.68 3.29 15.41
C PHE A 62 4.59 2.86 13.94
N ALA A 63 4.37 1.58 13.67
CA ALA A 63 4.13 1.06 12.33
C ALA A 63 2.81 1.60 11.73
N GLU A 64 1.77 1.71 12.55
CA GLU A 64 0.43 2.19 12.15
C GLU A 64 0.32 3.72 11.96
N LEU A 65 1.39 4.50 12.20
CA LEU A 65 1.36 5.95 11.96
C LEU A 65 1.40 6.26 10.47
N GLU A 66 0.36 6.88 9.94
CA GLU A 66 0.23 7.23 8.53
C GLU A 66 1.17 8.36 8.06
N ASP A 67 1.63 9.24 8.98
CA ASP A 67 2.43 10.41 8.63
C ASP A 67 3.92 10.18 8.85
N SER A 68 4.67 10.07 7.77
CA SER A 68 6.13 9.96 7.81
C SER A 68 6.81 11.14 8.52
N ASP A 69 6.21 12.34 8.52
CA ASP A 69 6.70 13.51 9.25
C ASP A 69 6.57 13.30 10.77
N ASP A 70 5.52 12.62 11.25
CA ASP A 70 5.33 12.30 12.66
C ASP A 70 6.22 11.15 13.11
N GLN A 71 6.40 10.14 12.26
CA GLN A 71 7.40 9.09 12.46
C GLN A 71 8.82 9.69 12.54
N GLU A 72 9.19 10.59 11.63
CA GLU A 72 10.49 11.30 11.67
C GLU A 72 10.67 12.08 12.98
N ARG A 73 9.65 12.81 13.41
CA ARG A 73 9.67 13.57 14.67
C ARG A 73 9.87 12.66 15.88
N LEU A 74 9.16 11.53 15.95
CA LEU A 74 9.32 10.54 17.00
C LEU A 74 10.72 9.97 17.01
N ILE A 75 11.23 9.52 15.86
CA ILE A 75 12.60 9.02 15.74
C ILE A 75 13.60 10.04 16.25
N ASN A 76 13.45 11.32 15.87
CA ASN A 76 14.35 12.39 16.29
C ASN A 76 14.22 12.75 17.78
N ALA A 77 13.06 12.56 18.39
CA ALA A 77 12.79 12.87 19.79
C ALA A 77 13.21 11.76 20.78
N LEU A 78 13.14 10.51 20.36
CA LEU A 78 13.56 9.36 21.16
C LEU A 78 15.08 9.38 21.37
N ASN A 79 15.56 8.93 22.53
CA ASN A 79 16.98 8.67 22.70
C ASN A 79 17.38 7.33 22.05
N ASP A 80 18.69 7.08 21.88
CA ASP A 80 19.17 5.88 21.17
C ASP A 80 18.76 4.55 21.86
N LYS A 81 18.46 4.58 23.16
CA LYS A 81 17.97 3.40 23.87
C LYS A 81 16.47 3.18 23.61
N GLU A 82 15.67 4.23 23.72
CA GLU A 82 14.24 4.19 23.40
C GLU A 82 14.01 3.77 21.95
N LEU A 83 14.75 4.37 21.02
CA LEU A 83 14.67 4.02 19.60
C LEU A 83 15.02 2.54 19.35
N ARG A 84 16.06 2.04 19.98
CA ARG A 84 16.41 0.63 19.85
C ARG A 84 15.33 -0.30 20.41
N GLU A 85 14.73 0.04 21.56
CA GLU A 85 13.63 -0.73 22.15
C GLU A 85 12.40 -0.80 21.25
N VAL A 86 12.14 0.22 20.44
CA VAL A 86 11.07 0.20 19.42
C VAL A 86 11.50 -0.64 18.21
N LEU A 87 12.71 -0.40 17.66
CA LEU A 87 13.20 -1.11 16.48
C LEU A 87 13.41 -2.62 16.71
N ASP A 88 13.69 -3.05 17.95
CA ASP A 88 13.87 -4.47 18.30
C ASP A 88 12.52 -5.22 18.35
N GLU A 89 11.39 -4.53 18.43
CA GLU A 89 10.04 -5.11 18.45
C GLU A 89 9.30 -4.94 17.11
N LEU A 90 9.77 -4.05 16.20
CA LEU A 90 9.21 -3.88 14.86
C LEU A 90 9.58 -5.05 13.96
N TYR A 91 8.64 -5.44 13.09
CA TYR A 91 8.95 -6.36 12.00
C TYR A 91 9.88 -5.70 10.97
N LEU A 92 10.56 -6.54 10.19
CA LEU A 92 11.61 -6.06 9.28
C LEU A 92 11.04 -5.28 8.08
N ASP A 93 9.89 -5.68 7.57
CA ASP A 93 9.13 -5.01 6.52
C ASP A 93 8.67 -3.63 6.99
N ASP A 94 7.98 -3.51 8.14
CA ASP A 94 7.60 -2.22 8.75
C ASP A 94 8.82 -1.28 8.89
N THR A 95 9.96 -1.84 9.31
CA THR A 95 11.19 -1.05 9.42
C THR A 95 11.69 -0.57 8.05
N VAL A 96 11.51 -1.36 6.99
CA VAL A 96 11.89 -1.00 5.62
C VAL A 96 10.97 0.08 5.10
N ASP A 97 9.66 -0.05 5.28
CA ASP A 97 8.66 0.92 4.84
C ASP A 97 8.90 2.29 5.49
N VAL A 98 9.12 2.31 6.81
CA VAL A 98 9.51 3.53 7.51
C VAL A 98 10.80 4.15 6.92
N ILE A 99 11.81 3.33 6.59
CA ILE A 99 13.09 3.82 6.05
C ILE A 99 12.94 4.42 4.64
N GLU A 100 12.07 3.86 3.81
CA GLU A 100 11.90 4.31 2.42
C GLU A 100 11.47 5.78 2.31
N ASP A 101 10.66 6.24 3.25
CA ASP A 101 10.14 7.61 3.27
C ASP A 101 10.99 8.58 4.10
N MET A 102 12.06 8.09 4.75
CA MET A 102 12.86 8.89 5.68
C MET A 102 14.04 9.61 5.02
N PRO A 103 14.38 10.82 5.50
CA PRO A 103 15.62 11.49 5.11
C PRO A 103 16.87 10.67 5.48
N ALA A 104 17.93 10.76 4.68
CA ALA A 104 19.16 9.96 4.81
C ALA A 104 19.84 10.03 6.21
N ASN A 105 19.68 11.13 6.93
CA ASN A 105 20.18 11.28 8.31
C ASN A 105 19.39 10.41 9.29
N VAL A 106 18.07 10.27 9.11
CA VAL A 106 17.18 9.45 9.93
C VAL A 106 17.43 7.98 9.61
N VAL A 107 17.47 7.60 8.32
CA VAL A 107 17.88 6.26 7.86
C VAL A 107 19.19 5.82 8.51
N SER A 108 20.21 6.69 8.47
CA SER A 108 21.52 6.40 9.11
C SER A 108 21.40 6.20 10.62
N ARG A 109 20.46 6.87 11.28
CA ARG A 109 20.20 6.73 12.71
C ARG A 109 19.49 5.42 13.04
N ILE A 110 18.47 5.05 12.28
CA ILE A 110 17.76 3.75 12.39
C ILE A 110 18.78 2.62 12.21
N LEU A 111 19.50 2.58 11.10
CA LEU A 111 20.47 1.53 10.80
C LEU A 111 21.59 1.42 11.85
N ARG A 112 21.99 2.51 12.48
CA ARG A 112 22.99 2.49 13.55
C ARG A 112 22.45 1.88 14.84
N ASN A 113 21.15 2.06 15.12
CA ASN A 113 20.52 1.54 16.32
C ASN A 113 19.96 0.13 16.16
N SER A 114 19.72 -0.34 14.93
CA SER A 114 19.34 -1.73 14.65
C SER A 114 20.49 -2.70 14.96
N ASP A 115 20.15 -3.93 15.31
CA ASP A 115 21.13 -4.99 15.50
C ASP A 115 21.86 -5.36 14.18
N PRO A 116 23.05 -6.00 14.23
CA PRO A 116 23.81 -6.27 13.00
C PRO A 116 23.14 -7.25 12.03
N ALA A 117 22.27 -8.17 12.50
CA ALA A 117 21.58 -9.14 11.64
C ALA A 117 20.41 -8.44 10.94
N SER A 118 19.56 -7.74 11.69
CA SER A 118 18.44 -6.94 11.15
C SER A 118 18.93 -5.88 10.16
N ARG A 119 20.02 -5.17 10.48
CA ARG A 119 20.65 -4.21 9.56
C ARG A 119 21.07 -4.83 8.23
N SER A 120 21.59 -6.05 8.25
CA SER A 120 21.97 -6.75 7.01
C SER A 120 20.76 -7.13 6.17
N GLN A 121 19.66 -7.54 6.82
CA GLN A 121 18.40 -7.89 6.17
C GLN A 121 17.69 -6.65 5.62
N ILE A 122 17.60 -5.58 6.40
CA ILE A 122 17.06 -4.28 5.95
C ILE A 122 17.82 -3.80 4.70
N ASN A 123 19.16 -3.79 4.73
CA ASN A 123 19.94 -3.41 3.56
C ASN A 123 19.74 -4.35 2.35
N GLN A 124 19.38 -5.61 2.56
CA GLN A 124 19.04 -6.53 1.48
C GLN A 124 17.67 -6.20 0.90
N LEU A 125 16.67 -5.93 1.73
CA LEU A 125 15.31 -5.57 1.31
C LEU A 125 15.32 -4.24 0.53
N LEU A 126 15.98 -3.23 1.02
CA LEU A 126 16.15 -1.93 0.35
C LEU A 126 16.86 -1.98 -1.02
N ASN A 127 17.47 -3.10 -1.40
CA ASN A 127 18.06 -3.27 -2.74
C ASN A 127 17.06 -3.76 -3.79
N TYR A 128 15.87 -4.21 -3.40
CA TYR A 128 14.84 -4.56 -4.36
C TYR A 128 14.20 -3.29 -4.97
N PRO A 129 13.65 -3.38 -6.20
CA PRO A 129 12.89 -2.26 -6.76
C PRO A 129 11.66 -1.95 -5.91
N LYS A 130 11.32 -0.66 -5.75
CA LYS A 130 10.19 -0.22 -4.92
C LYS A 130 8.86 -0.89 -5.23
N ASP A 131 8.55 -1.10 -6.51
CA ASP A 131 7.28 -1.67 -6.94
C ASP A 131 7.38 -3.18 -7.18
N SER A 132 8.16 -3.91 -6.37
CA SER A 132 8.38 -5.35 -6.54
C SER A 132 7.93 -6.15 -5.33
N ALA A 133 7.62 -7.44 -5.51
CA ALA A 133 7.36 -8.38 -4.42
C ALA A 133 8.50 -8.39 -3.37
N GLY A 134 9.72 -8.09 -3.79
CA GLY A 134 10.88 -8.04 -2.90
C GLY A 134 10.90 -6.84 -1.97
N SER A 135 10.23 -5.72 -2.31
CA SER A 135 10.16 -4.54 -1.43
C SER A 135 9.12 -4.69 -0.33
N ILE A 136 8.01 -5.39 -0.60
CA ILE A 136 6.90 -5.58 0.34
C ILE A 136 6.93 -6.92 1.07
N MET A 137 8.00 -7.71 0.95
CA MET A 137 8.09 -9.02 1.58
C MET A 137 8.71 -8.96 2.97
N THR A 138 8.17 -9.74 3.90
CA THR A 138 8.84 -10.05 5.16
C THR A 138 9.72 -11.30 5.04
N THR A 139 10.82 -11.34 5.81
CA THR A 139 11.66 -12.54 5.94
C THR A 139 11.33 -13.34 7.19
N GLU A 140 10.30 -12.93 7.92
CA GLU A 140 9.93 -13.47 9.24
C GLU A 140 8.85 -14.54 9.13
N TYR A 141 9.17 -15.64 8.51
CA TYR A 141 8.28 -16.79 8.28
C TYR A 141 8.81 -18.08 8.92
N VAL A 142 7.93 -19.06 9.10
CA VAL A 142 8.30 -20.40 9.60
C VAL A 142 8.56 -21.34 8.43
N PHE A 143 9.74 -21.95 8.40
CA PHE A 143 10.05 -23.02 7.44
C PHE A 143 10.27 -24.37 8.13
N LEU A 144 9.89 -25.46 7.43
CA LEU A 144 9.97 -26.82 7.93
C LEU A 144 10.79 -27.67 6.94
N HIS A 145 11.43 -28.70 7.47
CA HIS A 145 12.12 -29.68 6.64
C HIS A 145 11.16 -30.79 6.20
N PRO A 146 11.20 -31.29 4.95
CA PRO A 146 10.27 -32.32 4.46
C PRO A 146 10.35 -33.64 5.26
N ASP A 147 11.50 -33.96 5.84
CA ASP A 147 11.71 -35.16 6.64
C ASP A 147 11.33 -35.02 8.13
N ALA A 148 11.05 -33.78 8.57
CA ALA A 148 10.61 -33.54 9.95
C ALA A 148 9.25 -34.17 10.21
N THR A 149 8.99 -34.55 11.45
CA THR A 149 7.68 -35.01 11.90
C THR A 149 6.79 -33.84 12.29
N VAL A 150 5.50 -34.08 12.39
CA VAL A 150 4.52 -33.09 12.91
C VAL A 150 4.90 -32.65 14.33
N GLU A 151 5.36 -33.55 15.20
CA GLU A 151 5.82 -33.23 16.57
C GLU A 151 7.01 -32.27 16.56
N GLU A 152 8.03 -32.56 15.73
CA GLU A 152 9.21 -31.69 15.58
C GLU A 152 8.82 -30.31 15.01
N SER A 153 7.84 -30.28 14.11
CA SER A 153 7.32 -29.03 13.53
C SER A 153 6.61 -28.16 14.57
N PHE A 154 5.79 -28.75 15.43
CA PHE A 154 5.20 -28.02 16.56
C PHE A 154 6.24 -27.50 17.55
N ALA A 155 7.28 -28.31 17.83
CA ALA A 155 8.38 -27.87 18.71
C ALA A 155 9.09 -26.65 18.11
N ARG A 156 9.28 -26.63 16.79
CA ARG A 156 9.88 -25.50 16.08
C ARG A 156 8.97 -24.27 16.09
N ILE A 157 7.69 -24.42 15.73
CA ILE A 157 6.71 -23.32 15.73
C ILE A 157 6.64 -22.67 17.12
N ARG A 158 6.59 -23.47 18.19
CA ARG A 158 6.56 -22.95 19.57
C ARG A 158 7.84 -22.20 19.97
N LYS A 159 8.96 -22.56 19.39
CA LYS A 159 10.26 -21.95 19.70
C LYS A 159 10.48 -20.64 18.92
N GLU A 160 10.09 -20.62 17.65
CA GLU A 160 10.47 -19.54 16.71
C GLU A 160 9.27 -18.66 16.32
N GLY A 161 8.02 -19.10 16.57
CA GLY A 161 6.81 -18.48 16.04
C GLY A 161 6.40 -17.18 16.75
N MET A 162 6.99 -16.83 17.88
CA MET A 162 6.73 -15.54 18.55
C MET A 162 7.39 -14.38 17.80
N ASP A 163 8.51 -14.68 17.10
CA ASP A 163 9.27 -13.69 16.35
C ASP A 163 8.98 -13.79 14.84
N LYS A 164 7.79 -14.27 14.47
CA LYS A 164 7.38 -14.47 13.08
C LYS A 164 6.08 -13.78 12.79
N GLU A 165 6.02 -13.13 11.66
CA GLU A 165 4.86 -12.42 11.13
C GLU A 165 3.61 -13.30 11.16
N THR A 166 3.71 -14.48 10.61
CA THR A 166 2.63 -15.45 10.64
C THR A 166 3.11 -16.88 10.82
N ILE A 167 2.31 -17.68 11.54
CA ILE A 167 2.51 -19.12 11.68
C ILE A 167 1.42 -19.95 11.00
N TYR A 168 0.39 -19.31 10.43
CA TYR A 168 -0.76 -20.03 9.85
C TYR A 168 -0.36 -20.93 8.68
N THR A 169 0.62 -20.51 7.90
CA THR A 169 1.20 -21.26 6.79
C THR A 169 2.71 -21.43 7.04
N CYS A 170 3.17 -22.67 7.06
CA CYS A 170 4.59 -23.00 7.18
C CYS A 170 5.10 -23.48 5.82
N TYR A 171 6.28 -23.02 5.44
CA TYR A 171 6.89 -23.29 4.13
C TYR A 171 7.84 -24.47 4.23
N VAL A 172 7.68 -25.45 3.33
CA VAL A 172 8.53 -26.65 3.35
C VAL A 172 9.68 -26.44 2.40
N THR A 173 10.91 -26.41 2.92
CA THR A 173 12.09 -26.14 2.13
C THR A 173 13.17 -27.21 2.30
N GLN A 174 13.96 -27.44 1.25
CA GLN A 174 15.18 -28.24 1.30
C GLN A 174 16.30 -27.45 0.62
N ASN A 175 17.37 -27.16 1.33
CA ASN A 175 18.45 -26.29 0.88
C ASN A 175 17.94 -24.90 0.42
N ARG A 176 16.95 -24.35 1.14
CA ARG A 176 16.22 -23.13 0.83
C ARG A 176 15.28 -23.20 -0.40
N VAL A 177 15.33 -24.26 -1.20
CA VAL A 177 14.40 -24.43 -2.33
C VAL A 177 13.01 -24.74 -1.79
N LEU A 178 12.00 -24.00 -2.25
CA LEU A 178 10.60 -24.20 -1.87
C LEU A 178 10.08 -25.52 -2.49
N LEU A 179 9.60 -26.44 -1.66
CA LEU A 179 9.05 -27.72 -2.07
C LEU A 179 7.55 -27.82 -1.88
N GLY A 180 7.00 -27.07 -0.94
CA GLY A 180 5.58 -27.14 -0.59
C GLY A 180 5.24 -26.22 0.57
N VAL A 181 3.96 -26.23 0.94
CA VAL A 181 3.44 -25.55 2.14
C VAL A 181 2.63 -26.51 2.99
N VAL A 182 2.55 -26.23 4.28
CA VAL A 182 1.66 -26.93 5.20
C VAL A 182 1.03 -25.92 6.15
N THR A 183 -0.29 -25.93 6.26
CA THR A 183 -0.99 -25.06 7.21
C THR A 183 -0.94 -25.64 8.62
N VAL A 184 -0.94 -24.78 9.64
CA VAL A 184 -1.04 -25.20 11.05
C VAL A 184 -2.30 -26.03 11.28
N ARG A 185 -3.41 -25.71 10.60
CA ARG A 185 -4.62 -26.54 10.60
C ARG A 185 -4.34 -28.00 10.19
N ARG A 186 -3.53 -28.21 9.14
CA ARG A 186 -3.20 -29.55 8.65
C ARG A 186 -2.27 -30.28 9.62
N LEU A 187 -1.33 -29.56 10.24
CA LEU A 187 -0.49 -30.10 11.31
C LEU A 187 -1.32 -30.58 12.51
N LEU A 188 -2.28 -29.77 12.98
CA LEU A 188 -3.16 -30.09 14.11
C LEU A 188 -4.05 -31.34 13.87
N LEU A 189 -4.41 -31.60 12.61
CA LEU A 189 -5.26 -32.73 12.23
C LEU A 189 -4.46 -33.99 11.85
N SER A 190 -3.13 -33.94 11.86
CA SER A 190 -2.25 -35.05 11.49
C SER A 190 -1.67 -35.73 12.73
N ALA A 191 -1.29 -37.01 12.59
CA ALA A 191 -0.60 -37.73 13.68
C ALA A 191 0.81 -37.19 13.87
N TYR A 192 1.28 -37.15 15.12
CA TYR A 192 2.57 -36.57 15.51
C TYR A 192 3.80 -37.19 14.78
N GLU A 193 3.72 -38.47 14.44
CA GLU A 193 4.79 -39.23 13.78
C GLU A 193 4.79 -39.07 12.25
N THR A 194 3.75 -38.41 11.69
CA THR A 194 3.63 -38.21 10.24
C THR A 194 4.73 -37.25 9.76
N LYS A 195 5.36 -37.58 8.64
CA LYS A 195 6.35 -36.69 8.02
C LYS A 195 5.68 -35.55 7.24
N ILE A 196 6.31 -34.37 7.27
CA ILE A 196 5.81 -33.19 6.58
C ILE A 196 5.65 -33.43 5.08
N ARG A 197 6.57 -34.15 4.43
CA ARG A 197 6.47 -34.52 3.00
C ARG A 197 5.18 -35.25 2.63
N ASP A 198 4.60 -36.00 3.58
CA ASP A 198 3.41 -36.82 3.33
C ASP A 198 2.10 -36.00 3.44
N ILE A 199 2.18 -34.83 4.05
CA ILE A 199 1.01 -33.95 4.29
C ILE A 199 1.14 -32.56 3.66
N MET A 200 2.33 -32.18 3.16
CA MET A 200 2.52 -30.90 2.49
C MET A 200 1.75 -30.83 1.17
N GLU A 201 1.37 -29.64 0.78
CA GLU A 201 0.86 -29.32 -0.53
C GLU A 201 2.03 -28.90 -1.42
N THR A 202 2.19 -29.54 -2.57
CA THR A 202 3.31 -29.32 -3.49
C THR A 202 2.98 -28.38 -4.65
N ASN A 203 1.69 -28.14 -4.91
CA ASN A 203 1.25 -27.20 -5.94
C ASN A 203 1.11 -25.81 -5.31
N VAL A 204 2.24 -25.17 -5.00
CA VAL A 204 2.29 -23.88 -4.31
C VAL A 204 2.33 -22.77 -5.34
N LEU A 205 1.42 -21.80 -5.16
CA LEU A 205 1.54 -20.51 -5.82
C LEU A 205 2.69 -19.75 -5.15
N SER A 206 3.62 -19.26 -5.95
CA SER A 206 4.75 -18.44 -5.49
C SER A 206 5.00 -17.32 -6.50
N VAL A 207 5.57 -16.23 -6.03
CA VAL A 207 5.96 -15.08 -6.85
C VAL A 207 7.46 -14.90 -6.82
N ASN A 208 8.02 -14.23 -7.83
CA ASN A 208 9.43 -13.90 -7.86
C ASN A 208 9.69 -12.57 -7.19
N THR A 209 10.89 -12.35 -6.63
CA THR A 209 11.29 -11.09 -5.99
C THR A 209 11.14 -9.84 -6.86
N HIS A 210 11.06 -9.99 -8.18
CA HIS A 210 10.96 -8.89 -9.15
C HIS A 210 9.57 -8.78 -9.80
N ASP A 211 8.63 -9.63 -9.38
CA ASP A 211 7.24 -9.51 -9.83
C ASP A 211 6.66 -8.21 -9.26
N ASP A 212 5.74 -7.60 -9.99
CA ASP A 212 5.09 -6.35 -9.61
C ASP A 212 4.26 -6.53 -8.33
N LYS A 213 4.37 -5.57 -7.38
CA LYS A 213 3.64 -5.64 -6.10
C LYS A 213 2.12 -5.66 -6.29
N GLU A 214 1.61 -4.95 -7.31
CA GLU A 214 0.18 -4.95 -7.64
C GLU A 214 -0.29 -6.33 -8.10
N ASP A 215 0.46 -6.98 -8.99
CA ASP A 215 0.17 -8.35 -9.46
C ASP A 215 0.15 -9.35 -8.29
N VAL A 216 1.08 -9.19 -7.33
CA VAL A 216 1.16 -10.02 -6.12
C VAL A 216 -0.07 -9.81 -5.23
N ALA A 217 -0.46 -8.57 -4.98
CA ALA A 217 -1.63 -8.23 -4.19
C ALA A 217 -2.92 -8.74 -4.83
N GLN A 218 -3.06 -8.60 -6.15
CA GLN A 218 -4.17 -9.16 -6.90
C GLN A 218 -4.19 -10.69 -6.83
N MET A 219 -3.02 -11.36 -6.85
CA MET A 219 -2.92 -12.81 -6.72
C MET A 219 -3.36 -13.28 -5.32
N LEU A 220 -2.95 -12.62 -4.24
CA LEU A 220 -3.39 -12.89 -2.87
C LEU A 220 -4.91 -12.80 -2.76
N ASN A 221 -5.49 -11.72 -3.27
CA ASN A 221 -6.94 -11.49 -3.28
C ASN A 221 -7.69 -12.53 -4.15
N LYS A 222 -7.18 -12.85 -5.34
CA LYS A 222 -7.82 -13.78 -6.28
C LYS A 222 -7.90 -15.22 -5.78
N TYR A 223 -6.89 -15.65 -5.02
CA TYR A 223 -6.80 -17.03 -4.52
C TYR A 223 -7.12 -17.16 -3.04
N ASP A 224 -7.60 -16.10 -2.39
CA ASP A 224 -7.94 -16.04 -0.96
C ASP A 224 -6.77 -16.53 -0.07
N LEU A 225 -5.54 -16.10 -0.39
CA LEU A 225 -4.35 -16.49 0.34
C LEU A 225 -4.10 -15.54 1.52
N SER A 226 -3.71 -16.08 2.67
CA SER A 226 -3.27 -15.28 3.83
C SER A 226 -1.83 -14.80 3.71
N ALA A 227 -1.01 -15.50 2.92
CA ALA A 227 0.35 -15.12 2.57
C ALA A 227 0.80 -15.90 1.33
N ILE A 228 1.69 -15.31 0.54
CA ILE A 228 2.28 -15.93 -0.64
C ILE A 228 3.80 -15.98 -0.53
N PRO A 229 4.45 -17.12 -0.81
CA PRO A 229 5.91 -17.22 -0.76
C PRO A 229 6.57 -16.51 -1.93
N VAL A 230 7.64 -15.77 -1.60
CA VAL A 230 8.50 -15.07 -2.56
C VAL A 230 9.77 -15.90 -2.76
N VAL A 231 10.10 -16.17 -4.04
CA VAL A 231 11.27 -16.97 -4.41
C VAL A 231 12.23 -16.17 -5.29
N ASP A 232 13.51 -16.55 -5.25
CA ASP A 232 14.51 -16.05 -6.19
C ASP A 232 14.49 -16.80 -7.53
N GLY A 233 15.37 -16.40 -8.48
CA GLY A 233 15.49 -17.05 -9.78
C GLY A 233 15.89 -18.54 -9.74
N ASP A 234 16.38 -19.04 -8.60
CA ASP A 234 16.73 -20.43 -8.34
C ASP A 234 15.62 -21.20 -7.57
N ASN A 235 14.42 -20.61 -7.47
CA ASN A 235 13.28 -21.12 -6.67
C ASN A 235 13.60 -21.31 -5.17
N ARG A 236 14.48 -20.48 -4.63
CA ARG A 236 14.77 -20.48 -3.20
C ARG A 236 13.83 -19.51 -2.52
N LEU A 237 13.23 -19.94 -1.42
CA LEU A 237 12.39 -19.11 -0.59
C LEU A 237 13.23 -17.99 0.05
N VAL A 238 12.87 -16.74 -0.19
CA VAL A 238 13.56 -15.56 0.32
C VAL A 238 12.70 -14.74 1.27
N GLY A 239 11.38 -14.77 1.10
CA GLY A 239 10.41 -14.05 1.94
C GLY A 239 8.99 -14.55 1.72
N ILE A 240 8.06 -13.85 2.31
CA ILE A 240 6.62 -14.00 2.08
C ILE A 240 6.01 -12.60 1.97
N VAL A 241 4.92 -12.45 1.25
CA VAL A 241 4.05 -11.26 1.30
C VAL A 241 2.77 -11.69 2.01
N THR A 242 2.35 -10.93 3.00
CA THR A 242 1.14 -11.18 3.78
C THR A 242 -0.07 -10.54 3.15
N PHE A 243 -1.26 -10.86 3.65
CA PHE A 243 -2.51 -10.32 3.08
C PHE A 243 -2.75 -8.87 3.49
N ASP A 244 -2.34 -8.47 4.69
CA ASP A 244 -2.39 -7.11 5.21
C ASP A 244 -1.54 -6.16 4.35
N ASP A 245 -0.24 -6.46 4.12
CA ASP A 245 0.62 -5.71 3.21
C ASP A 245 0.02 -5.61 1.78
N ALA A 246 -0.56 -6.73 1.30
CA ALA A 246 -1.22 -6.73 0.01
C ALA A 246 -2.47 -5.84 -0.04
N MET A 247 -3.20 -5.66 1.08
CA MET A 247 -4.33 -4.76 1.17
C MET A 247 -3.88 -3.30 1.09
N ASP A 248 -2.77 -2.96 1.75
CA ASP A 248 -2.19 -1.62 1.68
C ASP A 248 -1.75 -1.28 0.26
N VAL A 249 -1.08 -2.21 -0.44
CA VAL A 249 -0.78 -2.06 -1.87
C VAL A 249 -2.04 -1.82 -2.71
N ILE A 250 -3.13 -2.58 -2.48
CA ILE A 250 -4.40 -2.39 -3.21
C ILE A 250 -4.99 -1.00 -2.95
N GLU A 251 -4.89 -0.49 -1.74
CA GLU A 251 -5.38 0.84 -1.38
C GLU A 251 -4.53 1.95 -2.04
N GLU A 252 -3.20 1.83 -1.98
CA GLU A 252 -2.27 2.73 -2.67
C GLU A 252 -2.53 2.78 -4.17
N GLU A 253 -2.53 1.63 -4.84
CA GLU A 253 -2.75 1.53 -6.30
C GLU A 253 -4.16 2.03 -6.70
N THR A 254 -5.18 1.74 -5.88
CA THR A 254 -6.53 2.28 -6.10
C THR A 254 -6.54 3.81 -6.01
N THR A 255 -5.84 4.38 -5.06
CA THR A 255 -5.71 5.84 -4.87
C THR A 255 -4.96 6.46 -6.05
N GLU A 256 -3.84 5.86 -6.46
CA GLU A 256 -3.07 6.28 -7.62
C GLU A 256 -3.92 6.26 -8.90
N ASP A 257 -4.71 5.21 -9.08
CA ASP A 257 -5.63 5.08 -10.21
C ASP A 257 -6.68 6.19 -10.25
N PHE A 258 -7.29 6.53 -9.10
CA PHE A 258 -8.22 7.66 -9.02
C PHE A 258 -7.54 8.99 -9.39
N GLU A 259 -6.32 9.21 -8.96
CA GLU A 259 -5.55 10.39 -9.30
C GLU A 259 -5.18 10.43 -10.78
N LYS A 260 -4.75 9.31 -11.34
CA LYS A 260 -4.50 9.15 -12.79
C LYS A 260 -5.78 9.40 -13.62
N MET A 261 -6.93 8.89 -13.18
CA MET A 261 -8.24 9.14 -13.82
C MET A 261 -8.60 10.63 -13.80
N ALA A 262 -8.24 11.34 -12.75
CA ALA A 262 -8.42 12.79 -12.62
C ALA A 262 -7.32 13.59 -13.30
N ALA A 263 -6.31 12.93 -13.90
CA ALA A 263 -5.12 13.52 -14.49
C ALA A 263 -4.35 14.43 -13.50
N ILE A 264 -4.25 13.95 -12.26
CA ILE A 264 -3.45 14.52 -11.18
C ILE A 264 -2.22 13.62 -11.03
N LEU A 265 -1.06 14.18 -10.72
CA LEU A 265 0.11 13.39 -10.37
C LEU A 265 -0.09 12.80 -8.97
N PRO A 266 0.20 11.51 -8.78
CA PRO A 266 0.02 10.83 -7.50
C PRO A 266 0.73 11.51 -6.33
N SER A 267 0.16 11.36 -5.13
CA SER A 267 0.70 11.88 -3.88
C SER A 267 0.46 10.86 -2.76
N ASP A 268 1.51 10.47 -2.05
CA ASP A 268 1.46 9.49 -0.97
C ASP A 268 1.02 10.09 0.38
N LYS A 269 0.60 11.38 0.39
CA LYS A 269 0.22 12.09 1.61
C LYS A 269 -1.29 12.29 1.73
N PRO A 270 -1.85 12.17 2.95
CA PRO A 270 -3.23 12.54 3.23
C PRO A 270 -3.56 13.95 2.76
N TYR A 271 -4.77 14.15 2.23
CA TYR A 271 -5.16 15.41 1.56
C TYR A 271 -4.97 16.66 2.42
N LEU A 272 -5.27 16.62 3.72
CA LEU A 272 -5.13 17.77 4.61
C LEU A 272 -3.67 18.06 5.00
N LYS A 273 -2.80 17.05 4.92
CA LYS A 273 -1.36 17.18 5.24
C LYS A 273 -0.55 17.60 4.01
N THR A 274 -1.10 17.42 2.79
CA THR A 274 -0.47 17.86 1.53
C THR A 274 -0.42 19.37 1.43
N GLY A 275 0.76 19.93 1.21
CA GLY A 275 0.96 21.38 1.09
C GLY A 275 0.31 21.98 -0.16
N VAL A 276 -0.18 23.23 -0.06
CA VAL A 276 -0.82 23.95 -1.18
C VAL A 276 0.06 23.99 -2.43
N PHE A 277 1.37 24.16 -2.27
CA PHE A 277 2.31 24.22 -3.39
C PHE A 277 2.51 22.84 -4.04
N GLU A 278 2.51 21.77 -3.25
CA GLU A 278 2.59 20.40 -3.70
C GLU A 278 1.33 20.02 -4.50
N THR A 279 0.15 20.28 -3.94
CA THR A 279 -1.15 20.11 -4.64
C THR A 279 -1.21 20.91 -5.94
N TRP A 280 -0.70 22.15 -5.95
CA TRP A 280 -0.60 22.95 -7.17
C TRP A 280 0.31 22.26 -8.20
N ARG A 281 1.47 21.78 -7.78
CA ARG A 281 2.44 21.12 -8.68
C ARG A 281 1.89 19.84 -9.29
N SER A 282 1.09 19.07 -8.55
CA SER A 282 0.48 17.83 -9.07
C SER A 282 -0.58 18.08 -10.16
N ARG A 283 -1.27 19.24 -10.11
CA ARG A 283 -2.36 19.56 -11.04
C ARG A 283 -1.93 20.39 -12.26
N ILE A 284 -0.88 21.20 -12.13
CA ILE A 284 -0.52 22.20 -13.16
C ILE A 284 -0.08 21.58 -14.49
N PRO A 285 0.66 20.46 -14.57
CA PRO A 285 1.12 19.89 -15.83
C PRO A 285 -0.05 19.58 -16.78
N TRP A 286 -1.09 18.96 -16.25
CA TRP A 286 -2.27 18.61 -17.04
C TRP A 286 -3.06 19.85 -17.45
N LEU A 287 -3.26 20.80 -16.55
CA LEU A 287 -3.95 22.06 -16.86
C LEU A 287 -3.22 22.85 -17.94
N MET A 288 -1.89 22.84 -17.93
CA MET A 288 -1.07 23.47 -19.01
C MET A 288 -1.26 22.78 -20.35
N LEU A 289 -1.33 21.44 -20.38
CA LEU A 289 -1.61 20.66 -21.58
C LEU A 289 -3.00 21.00 -22.14
N LEU A 290 -4.02 21.05 -21.27
CA LEU A 290 -5.37 21.44 -21.66
C LEU A 290 -5.44 22.88 -22.17
N MET A 291 -4.72 23.80 -21.57
CA MET A 291 -4.64 25.21 -22.05
C MET A 291 -4.00 25.28 -23.43
N LEU A 292 -2.96 24.49 -23.70
CA LEU A 292 -2.35 24.42 -25.04
C LEU A 292 -3.36 23.90 -26.05
N SER A 293 -4.10 22.83 -25.74
CA SER A 293 -5.17 22.29 -26.59
C SER A 293 -6.27 23.31 -26.84
N ALA A 294 -6.71 24.04 -25.81
CA ALA A 294 -7.71 25.11 -25.95
C ALA A 294 -7.23 26.26 -26.87
N THR A 295 -5.94 26.57 -26.86
CA THR A 295 -5.35 27.58 -27.76
C THR A 295 -5.47 27.16 -29.22
N PHE A 296 -5.22 25.89 -29.55
CA PHE A 296 -5.45 25.37 -30.92
C PHE A 296 -6.92 25.49 -31.33
N THR A 297 -7.84 25.17 -30.45
CA THR A 297 -9.29 25.36 -30.69
C THR A 297 -9.60 26.82 -30.96
N GLY A 298 -9.06 27.76 -30.20
CA GLY A 298 -9.21 29.20 -30.39
C GLY A 298 -8.71 29.65 -31.78
N ILE A 299 -7.54 29.18 -32.22
CA ILE A 299 -6.99 29.49 -33.55
C ILE A 299 -7.91 29.00 -34.68
N ILE A 300 -8.49 27.78 -34.53
CA ILE A 300 -9.43 27.24 -35.50
C ILE A 300 -10.69 28.11 -35.58
N ILE A 301 -11.27 28.48 -34.43
CA ILE A 301 -12.46 29.33 -34.35
C ILE A 301 -12.20 30.68 -35.05
N THR A 302 -11.08 31.32 -34.76
CA THR A 302 -10.68 32.60 -35.39
C THR A 302 -10.55 32.47 -36.93
N LYS A 303 -10.00 31.35 -37.40
CA LYS A 303 -9.86 31.09 -38.84
C LYS A 303 -11.22 31.01 -39.57
N PHE A 304 -12.28 30.59 -38.89
CA PHE A 304 -13.64 30.46 -39.42
C PHE A 304 -14.57 31.59 -38.97
N GLU A 305 -14.04 32.68 -38.43
CA GLU A 305 -14.80 33.82 -37.91
C GLU A 305 -15.82 34.38 -38.94
N SER A 306 -15.45 34.52 -40.24
CA SER A 306 -16.35 35.00 -41.27
C SER A 306 -17.56 34.08 -41.50
N ALA A 307 -17.39 32.77 -41.39
CA ALA A 307 -18.48 31.82 -41.53
C ALA A 307 -19.40 31.84 -40.29
N LEU A 308 -18.83 32.00 -39.09
CA LEU A 308 -19.58 32.16 -37.84
C LEU A 308 -20.35 33.50 -37.82
N ALA A 309 -19.77 34.56 -38.31
CA ALA A 309 -20.45 35.87 -38.45
C ALA A 309 -21.65 35.83 -39.41
N ALA A 310 -21.60 34.99 -40.45
CA ALA A 310 -22.71 34.79 -41.38
C ALA A 310 -23.90 34.03 -40.71
N CYS A 311 -23.65 33.23 -39.69
CA CYS A 311 -24.68 32.47 -38.94
C CYS A 311 -24.34 32.44 -37.44
N VAL A 312 -24.70 33.52 -36.75
CA VAL A 312 -24.36 33.71 -35.30
C VAL A 312 -24.87 32.59 -34.41
N VAL A 313 -25.97 31.94 -34.79
CA VAL A 313 -26.53 30.79 -34.05
C VAL A 313 -25.51 29.65 -33.90
N LEU A 314 -24.61 29.44 -34.86
CA LEU A 314 -23.57 28.40 -34.76
C LEU A 314 -22.62 28.62 -33.59
N THR A 315 -22.41 29.87 -33.19
CA THR A 315 -21.52 30.19 -32.05
C THR A 315 -22.05 29.62 -30.73
N SER A 316 -23.37 29.51 -30.58
CA SER A 316 -24.02 28.97 -29.40
C SER A 316 -23.78 27.46 -29.22
N PHE A 317 -23.51 26.74 -30.31
CA PHE A 317 -23.23 25.28 -30.26
C PHE A 317 -21.78 24.95 -29.90
N ILE A 318 -20.84 25.89 -30.00
CA ILE A 318 -19.43 25.64 -29.73
C ILE A 318 -19.21 25.16 -28.27
N PRO A 319 -19.70 25.88 -27.23
CA PRO A 319 -19.57 25.41 -25.85
C PRO A 319 -20.26 24.07 -25.60
N MET A 320 -21.43 23.86 -26.21
CA MET A 320 -22.19 22.63 -26.06
C MET A 320 -21.45 21.43 -26.65
N LEU A 321 -20.93 21.53 -27.87
CA LEU A 321 -20.17 20.47 -28.53
C LEU A 321 -18.85 20.20 -27.81
N SER A 322 -18.15 21.27 -27.41
CA SER A 322 -16.88 21.14 -26.67
C SER A 322 -17.10 20.51 -25.31
N GLY A 323 -18.11 20.92 -24.55
CA GLY A 323 -18.44 20.34 -23.23
C GLY A 323 -18.89 18.90 -23.34
N THR A 324 -19.75 18.56 -24.30
CA THR A 324 -20.22 17.20 -24.54
C THR A 324 -19.07 16.27 -24.95
N GLY A 325 -18.20 16.73 -25.86
CA GLY A 325 -17.03 15.98 -26.30
C GLY A 325 -16.03 15.74 -25.16
N GLY A 326 -15.80 16.78 -24.37
CA GLY A 326 -14.94 16.67 -23.16
C GLY A 326 -15.48 15.67 -22.15
N ASN A 327 -16.77 15.75 -21.81
CA ASN A 327 -17.40 14.81 -20.87
C ASN A 327 -17.39 13.37 -21.39
N SER A 328 -17.67 13.16 -22.67
CA SER A 328 -17.62 11.83 -23.30
C SER A 328 -16.18 11.27 -23.28
N GLY A 329 -15.20 12.11 -23.59
CA GLY A 329 -13.79 11.72 -23.53
C GLY A 329 -13.35 11.35 -22.11
N SER A 330 -13.76 12.12 -21.11
CA SER A 330 -13.48 11.82 -19.70
C SER A 330 -14.10 10.49 -19.27
N GLN A 331 -15.37 10.20 -19.64
CA GLN A 331 -16.01 8.92 -19.35
C GLN A 331 -15.31 7.73 -20.00
N SER A 332 -14.87 7.88 -21.26
CA SER A 332 -14.07 6.84 -21.93
C SER A 332 -12.72 6.65 -21.26
N SER A 333 -12.04 7.73 -20.87
CA SER A 333 -10.74 7.67 -20.18
C SER A 333 -10.85 6.90 -18.86
N VAL A 334 -11.82 7.26 -18.00
CA VAL A 334 -12.07 6.57 -16.73
C VAL A 334 -12.36 5.08 -16.94
N ALA A 335 -13.22 4.73 -17.92
CA ALA A 335 -13.56 3.34 -18.21
C ALA A 335 -12.35 2.53 -18.70
N VAL A 336 -11.49 3.12 -19.52
CA VAL A 336 -10.29 2.46 -20.07
C VAL A 336 -9.21 2.32 -19.00
N ILE A 337 -8.95 3.36 -18.21
CA ILE A 337 -7.97 3.31 -17.11
C ILE A 337 -8.39 2.22 -16.11
N ARG A 338 -9.67 2.19 -15.71
CA ARG A 338 -10.17 1.16 -14.80
C ARG A 338 -10.06 -0.26 -15.36
N ALA A 339 -10.31 -0.44 -16.66
CA ALA A 339 -10.15 -1.73 -17.31
C ALA A 339 -8.68 -2.18 -17.42
N LEU A 340 -7.74 -1.24 -17.57
CA LEU A 340 -6.30 -1.50 -17.51
C LEU A 340 -5.86 -1.90 -16.10
N SER A 341 -6.30 -1.17 -15.10
CA SER A 341 -6.00 -1.43 -13.67
C SER A 341 -6.55 -2.77 -13.18
N LEU A 342 -7.60 -3.30 -13.79
CA LEU A 342 -8.17 -4.61 -13.45
C LEU A 342 -7.67 -5.76 -14.36
N ASP A 343 -6.65 -5.52 -15.19
CA ASP A 343 -6.16 -6.49 -16.18
C ASP A 343 -7.24 -7.05 -17.12
N GLU A 344 -8.36 -6.29 -17.30
CA GLU A 344 -9.41 -6.68 -18.24
C GLU A 344 -8.98 -6.44 -19.70
N ILE A 345 -8.04 -5.51 -19.92
CA ILE A 345 -7.48 -5.16 -21.24
C ILE A 345 -5.98 -4.89 -21.11
N ASP A 346 -5.27 -5.20 -22.17
CA ASP A 346 -3.83 -4.96 -22.34
C ASP A 346 -3.56 -3.87 -23.39
N PHE A 347 -2.33 -3.35 -23.45
CA PHE A 347 -1.88 -2.48 -24.56
C PHE A 347 -1.98 -3.15 -25.95
N SER A 348 -2.00 -4.48 -26.02
CA SER A 348 -2.26 -5.23 -27.25
C SER A 348 -3.69 -5.04 -27.79
N ASP A 349 -4.64 -4.70 -26.91
CA ASP A 349 -6.05 -4.51 -27.23
C ASP A 349 -6.39 -3.10 -27.70
N LEU A 350 -5.40 -2.21 -27.80
CA LEU A 350 -5.57 -0.78 -28.13
C LEU A 350 -6.52 -0.57 -29.33
N ILE A 351 -6.37 -1.34 -30.40
CA ILE A 351 -7.20 -1.21 -31.61
C ILE A 351 -8.65 -1.60 -31.33
N ALA A 352 -8.87 -2.64 -30.53
CA ALA A 352 -10.19 -3.11 -30.14
C ALA A 352 -10.90 -2.08 -29.25
N VAL A 353 -10.17 -1.50 -28.29
CA VAL A 353 -10.64 -0.43 -27.40
C VAL A 353 -11.03 0.81 -28.19
N VAL A 354 -10.14 1.32 -29.05
CA VAL A 354 -10.42 2.50 -29.90
C VAL A 354 -11.64 2.26 -30.80
N TRP A 355 -11.77 1.06 -31.37
CA TRP A 355 -12.93 0.70 -32.18
C TRP A 355 -14.22 0.60 -31.37
N LYS A 356 -14.17 0.09 -30.17
CA LYS A 356 -15.32 0.05 -29.24
C LYS A 356 -15.77 1.46 -28.88
N GLU A 357 -14.84 2.28 -28.40
CA GLU A 357 -15.11 3.66 -27.95
C GLU A 357 -15.61 4.54 -29.10
N SER A 358 -15.06 4.39 -30.31
CA SER A 358 -15.54 5.11 -31.49
C SER A 358 -17.02 4.81 -31.79
N ARG A 359 -17.45 3.55 -31.68
CA ARG A 359 -18.86 3.18 -31.88
C ARG A 359 -19.77 3.74 -30.78
N VAL A 360 -19.30 3.69 -29.53
CA VAL A 360 -20.04 4.29 -28.40
C VAL A 360 -20.19 5.80 -28.61
N ALA A 361 -19.12 6.49 -28.99
CA ALA A 361 -19.14 7.93 -29.25
C ALA A 361 -20.13 8.31 -30.36
N VAL A 362 -20.19 7.51 -31.44
CA VAL A 362 -21.18 7.74 -32.55
C VAL A 362 -22.62 7.57 -32.04
N LEU A 363 -22.88 6.52 -31.24
CA LEU A 363 -24.23 6.30 -30.69
C LEU A 363 -24.63 7.43 -29.73
N CYS A 364 -23.74 7.84 -28.84
CA CYS A 364 -23.95 8.98 -27.95
C CYS A 364 -24.23 10.26 -28.75
N GLY A 365 -23.41 10.54 -29.78
CA GLY A 365 -23.57 11.70 -30.64
C GLY A 365 -24.92 11.73 -31.38
N VAL A 366 -25.37 10.59 -31.90
CA VAL A 366 -26.69 10.47 -32.55
C VAL A 366 -27.82 10.73 -31.56
N CYS A 367 -27.77 10.08 -30.37
CA CYS A 367 -28.78 10.28 -29.34
C CYS A 367 -28.88 11.74 -28.88
N LEU A 368 -27.75 12.40 -28.65
CA LEU A 368 -27.70 13.80 -28.24
C LEU A 368 -28.18 14.72 -29.33
N ALA A 369 -27.84 14.45 -30.62
CA ALA A 369 -28.33 15.20 -31.74
C ALA A 369 -29.85 15.06 -31.94
N CYS A 370 -30.44 13.91 -31.62
CA CYS A 370 -31.90 13.73 -31.68
C CYS A 370 -32.63 14.42 -30.50
N ALA A 371 -31.95 14.55 -29.35
CA ALA A 371 -32.51 15.20 -28.17
C ALA A 371 -32.47 16.72 -28.20
N ASN A 372 -31.56 17.32 -29.02
CA ASN A 372 -31.35 18.73 -29.14
C ASN A 372 -32.13 19.33 -30.33
#